data_8f34d4d17da81e78889a81c7561ccf1c
#
_entry.id   8f34d4d17da81e78889a81c7561ccf1c
#
_cell.length_a   1.000
_cell.length_b   1.000
_cell.length_c   1.000
_cell.angle_alpha   90.00
_cell.angle_beta   90.00
_cell.angle_gamma   90.00
#
_symmetry.space_group_name_H-M   'P 1'
#
loop_
_entity.id
_entity.type
_entity.pdbx_description
1 polymer ?
#
loop_
_entity_poly.entity_id
_entity_poly.type
_entity_poly.pdbx_seq_one_letter_code
_entity_poly.pdbx_strand_id
1 'polypeptide(L)'
;MSNEMSPLHAKVIVVGSGPAGYTAAIYAARAMLKPILISGFDAGGQLMITTDVENYPGFAEPIQGPWLMEQMRAQAEHVGAHLVSDHVSKAELGQRPFRLTGDSGRVYTADALIIATGAKAQWLGDKSEEKFKGYGVSACATCDGFFFRGKKVAVVGGGNSAVEEALYLSHIASHVTLIHRRDSLRSERILQERLFARHNVEIRWDSVVDEITGAENPRSVEGVRVKNVKTGALDSIPVDGVFIAIGHKPQTELFAGQIELKSNGYMKTAPDSTATNIEGVFAAGDVADDKYRQAVTAAGLGCMAALEAERWLAGQKGA
;
A
#
# COMPACT_ATOMS: atom_id res chain seq x y z
N MET A 1 -23.60 -20.05 -30.16
CA MET A 1 -23.57 -18.58 -30.31
C MET A 1 -23.14 -18.04 -28.95
N SER A 2 -21.89 -17.61 -28.82
CA SER A 2 -21.37 -16.98 -27.60
C SER A 2 -22.14 -15.67 -27.41
N ASN A 3 -22.86 -15.57 -26.33
CA ASN A 3 -23.55 -14.34 -25.92
C ASN A 3 -22.45 -13.35 -25.46
N GLU A 4 -21.82 -12.68 -26.42
CA GLU A 4 -20.86 -11.61 -26.09
C GLU A 4 -21.64 -10.49 -25.41
N MET A 5 -21.50 -10.39 -24.10
CA MET A 5 -22.07 -9.26 -23.35
C MET A 5 -21.45 -7.97 -23.89
N SER A 6 -22.30 -7.01 -24.24
CA SER A 6 -21.82 -5.68 -24.68
C SER A 6 -20.91 -5.10 -23.61
N PRO A 7 -19.81 -4.42 -24.00
CA PRO A 7 -18.92 -3.76 -23.07
C PRO A 7 -19.66 -2.81 -22.14
N LEU A 8 -19.33 -2.83 -20.87
CA LEU A 8 -19.83 -1.87 -19.89
C LEU A 8 -18.99 -0.59 -19.98
N HIS A 9 -19.60 0.50 -20.48
CA HIS A 9 -18.91 1.77 -20.70
C HIS A 9 -19.15 2.75 -19.55
N ALA A 10 -18.11 3.48 -19.15
CA ALA A 10 -18.18 4.63 -18.24
C ALA A 10 -17.28 5.76 -18.70
N LYS A 11 -17.62 7.01 -18.36
CA LYS A 11 -16.72 8.15 -18.59
C LYS A 11 -15.40 8.00 -17.83
N VAL A 12 -15.47 7.48 -16.59
CA VAL A 12 -14.33 7.22 -15.74
C VAL A 12 -14.42 5.81 -15.18
N ILE A 13 -13.37 5.03 -15.31
CA ILE A 13 -13.19 3.80 -14.56
C ILE A 13 -12.09 4.00 -13.53
N VAL A 14 -12.32 3.54 -12.31
CA VAL A 14 -11.34 3.48 -11.24
C VAL A 14 -10.97 2.01 -11.01
N VAL A 15 -9.69 1.67 -11.08
CA VAL A 15 -9.19 0.31 -10.84
C VAL A 15 -8.50 0.26 -9.47
N GLY A 16 -9.12 -0.46 -8.54
CA GLY A 16 -8.69 -0.58 -7.14
C GLY A 16 -9.63 0.12 -6.18
N SER A 17 -9.79 -0.46 -5.00
CA SER A 17 -10.78 -0.07 -3.97
C SER A 17 -10.16 0.29 -2.61
N GLY A 18 -8.87 0.64 -2.59
CA GLY A 18 -8.25 1.25 -1.42
C GLY A 18 -8.72 2.70 -1.20
N PRO A 19 -8.17 3.41 -0.19
CA PRO A 19 -8.53 4.81 0.10
C PRO A 19 -8.45 5.73 -1.13
N ALA A 20 -7.44 5.55 -1.99
CA ALA A 20 -7.32 6.30 -3.25
C ALA A 20 -8.48 6.02 -4.20
N GLY A 21 -8.83 4.74 -4.41
CA GLY A 21 -9.88 4.33 -5.33
C GLY A 21 -11.27 4.78 -4.90
N TYR A 22 -11.64 4.54 -3.64
CA TYR A 22 -12.94 5.01 -3.14
C TYR A 22 -13.04 6.53 -3.17
N THR A 23 -11.97 7.26 -2.77
CA THR A 23 -11.97 8.72 -2.84
C THR A 23 -12.12 9.21 -4.28
N ALA A 24 -11.39 8.62 -5.22
CA ALA A 24 -11.53 8.96 -6.64
C ALA A 24 -12.96 8.71 -7.14
N ALA A 25 -13.56 7.58 -6.80
CA ALA A 25 -14.94 7.26 -7.18
C ALA A 25 -15.96 8.26 -6.57
N ILE A 26 -15.78 8.65 -5.29
CA ILE A 26 -16.62 9.64 -4.62
C ILE A 26 -16.57 10.97 -5.37
N TYR A 27 -15.38 11.50 -5.66
CA TYR A 27 -15.23 12.80 -6.32
C TYR A 27 -15.73 12.76 -7.77
N ALA A 28 -15.43 11.70 -8.53
CA ALA A 28 -15.93 11.53 -9.88
C ALA A 28 -17.47 11.39 -9.93
N ALA A 29 -18.09 10.70 -8.98
CA ALA A 29 -19.53 10.59 -8.87
C ALA A 29 -20.18 11.94 -8.55
N ARG A 30 -19.60 12.71 -7.63
CA ARG A 30 -20.06 14.07 -7.30
C ARG A 30 -19.91 15.06 -8.47
N ALA A 31 -18.94 14.82 -9.36
CA ALA A 31 -18.81 15.54 -10.64
C ALA A 31 -19.76 15.01 -11.74
N MET A 32 -20.75 14.17 -11.38
CA MET A 32 -21.74 13.59 -12.30
C MET A 32 -21.13 12.77 -13.45
N LEU A 33 -19.94 12.17 -13.23
CA LEU A 33 -19.26 11.36 -14.24
C LEU A 33 -19.72 9.89 -14.24
N LYS A 34 -20.54 9.49 -13.25
CA LYS A 34 -21.05 8.11 -13.10
C LYS A 34 -19.93 7.07 -13.19
N PRO A 35 -18.93 7.14 -12.31
CA PRO A 35 -17.77 6.27 -12.40
C PRO A 35 -18.13 4.81 -12.14
N ILE A 36 -17.38 3.89 -12.77
CA ILE A 36 -17.32 2.49 -12.38
C ILE A 36 -16.03 2.30 -11.57
N LEU A 37 -16.13 1.72 -10.38
CA LEU A 37 -15.00 1.27 -9.59
C LEU A 37 -14.92 -0.25 -9.65
N ILE A 38 -13.79 -0.79 -10.10
CA ILE A 38 -13.51 -2.23 -10.13
C ILE A 38 -12.61 -2.55 -8.95
N SER A 39 -13.11 -3.34 -7.99
CA SER A 39 -12.51 -3.48 -6.66
C SER A 39 -11.22 -4.30 -6.62
N GLY A 40 -11.03 -5.24 -7.52
CA GLY A 40 -9.98 -6.26 -7.43
C GLY A 40 -10.35 -7.39 -6.46
N PHE A 41 -9.40 -8.28 -6.18
CA PHE A 41 -9.58 -9.40 -5.24
C PHE A 41 -9.61 -8.92 -3.78
N ASP A 42 -8.72 -8.00 -3.44
CA ASP A 42 -8.55 -7.49 -2.07
C ASP A 42 -9.35 -6.18 -1.90
N ALA A 43 -10.70 -6.28 -1.93
CA ALA A 43 -11.56 -5.12 -1.79
C ALA A 43 -11.30 -4.39 -0.46
N GLY A 44 -11.02 -3.07 -0.52
CA GLY A 44 -10.62 -2.25 0.63
C GLY A 44 -9.10 -2.11 0.81
N GLY A 45 -8.31 -2.96 0.14
CA GLY A 45 -6.85 -2.87 0.12
C GLY A 45 -6.19 -3.14 1.47
N GLN A 46 -5.03 -2.51 1.72
CA GLN A 46 -4.18 -2.81 2.90
C GLN A 46 -4.84 -2.50 4.24
N LEU A 47 -5.81 -1.59 4.30
CA LEU A 47 -6.54 -1.30 5.55
C LEU A 47 -7.45 -2.45 6.01
N MET A 48 -7.79 -3.40 5.14
CA MET A 48 -8.59 -4.58 5.53
C MET A 48 -7.85 -5.53 6.46
N ILE A 49 -6.52 -5.46 6.49
CA ILE A 49 -5.65 -6.27 7.37
C ILE A 49 -5.05 -5.44 8.51
N THR A 50 -5.42 -4.15 8.61
CA THR A 50 -5.00 -3.23 9.67
C THR A 50 -6.05 -3.24 10.78
N THR A 51 -5.61 -3.36 12.04
CA THR A 51 -6.51 -3.32 13.21
C THR A 51 -6.89 -1.87 13.53
N ASP A 52 -6.21 -1.25 14.48
CA ASP A 52 -6.51 0.12 14.92
C ASP A 52 -5.87 1.15 13.99
N VAL A 53 -6.63 2.15 13.59
CA VAL A 53 -6.21 3.29 12.78
C VAL A 53 -6.43 4.55 13.60
N GLU A 54 -5.34 5.21 13.98
CA GLU A 54 -5.35 6.44 14.81
C GLU A 54 -4.84 7.66 14.02
N ASN A 55 -4.37 7.46 12.81
CA ASN A 55 -3.70 8.48 11.98
C ASN A 55 -4.52 8.89 10.73
N TYR A 56 -5.78 8.48 10.63
CA TYR A 56 -6.69 9.00 9.61
C TYR A 56 -7.53 10.13 10.20
N PRO A 57 -7.39 11.39 9.74
CA PRO A 57 -8.06 12.53 10.35
C PRO A 57 -9.58 12.44 10.28
N GLY A 58 -10.26 12.93 11.32
CA GLY A 58 -11.71 13.00 11.41
C GLY A 58 -12.32 12.12 12.51
N PHE A 59 -11.50 11.29 13.17
CA PHE A 59 -11.92 10.42 14.25
C PHE A 59 -11.09 10.71 15.50
N ALA A 60 -11.77 10.98 16.63
CA ALA A 60 -11.11 11.28 17.91
C ALA A 60 -10.61 10.00 18.60
N GLU A 61 -11.33 8.89 18.39
CA GLU A 61 -11.01 7.58 18.95
C GLU A 61 -10.44 6.68 17.85
N PRO A 62 -9.65 5.66 18.21
CA PRO A 62 -9.17 4.65 17.26
C PRO A 62 -10.32 3.98 16.52
N ILE A 63 -10.17 3.79 15.23
CA ILE A 63 -11.14 3.08 14.40
C ILE A 63 -10.50 1.85 13.78
N GLN A 64 -11.32 0.85 13.44
CA GLN A 64 -10.82 -0.34 12.74
C GLN A 64 -10.65 -0.07 11.25
N GLY A 65 -9.53 -0.52 10.67
CA GLY A 65 -9.26 -0.38 9.24
C GLY A 65 -10.38 -0.90 8.34
N PRO A 66 -10.90 -2.14 8.56
CA PRO A 66 -12.03 -2.66 7.79
C PRO A 66 -13.30 -1.81 7.91
N TRP A 67 -13.57 -1.26 9.09
CA TRP A 67 -14.71 -0.38 9.29
C TRP A 67 -14.56 0.93 8.49
N LEU A 68 -13.38 1.55 8.50
CA LEU A 68 -13.12 2.74 7.69
C LEU A 68 -13.35 2.47 6.20
N MET A 69 -12.87 1.33 5.70
CA MET A 69 -13.03 0.97 4.30
C MET A 69 -14.49 0.71 3.93
N GLU A 70 -15.29 0.12 4.83
CA GLU A 70 -16.73 -0.03 4.62
C GLU A 70 -17.45 1.32 4.59
N GLN A 71 -17.05 2.28 5.45
CA GLN A 71 -17.61 3.65 5.39
C GLN A 71 -17.27 4.34 4.05
N MET A 72 -16.04 4.22 3.57
CA MET A 72 -15.63 4.79 2.28
C MET A 72 -16.37 4.13 1.10
N ARG A 73 -16.58 2.83 1.16
CA ARG A 73 -17.37 2.06 0.19
C ARG A 73 -18.81 2.57 0.17
N ALA A 74 -19.47 2.58 1.33
CA ALA A 74 -20.86 3.03 1.47
C ALA A 74 -21.03 4.47 1.00
N GLN A 75 -20.07 5.34 1.28
CA GLN A 75 -20.07 6.72 0.80
C GLN A 75 -19.96 6.78 -0.74
N ALA A 76 -19.10 5.99 -1.36
CA ALA A 76 -18.99 5.93 -2.82
C ALA A 76 -20.29 5.47 -3.49
N GLU A 77 -20.95 4.44 -2.95
CA GLU A 77 -22.25 3.96 -3.41
C GLU A 77 -23.34 5.03 -3.22
N HIS A 78 -23.37 5.68 -2.04
CA HIS A 78 -24.36 6.71 -1.71
C HIS A 78 -24.33 7.90 -2.70
N VAL A 79 -23.14 8.31 -3.14
CA VAL A 79 -22.99 9.41 -4.10
C VAL A 79 -23.15 8.98 -5.56
N GLY A 80 -23.43 7.69 -5.82
CA GLY A 80 -23.75 7.16 -7.13
C GLY A 80 -22.61 6.57 -7.94
N ALA A 81 -21.51 6.18 -7.32
CA ALA A 81 -20.49 5.35 -7.96
C ALA A 81 -21.01 3.91 -8.15
N HIS A 82 -20.74 3.31 -9.30
CA HIS A 82 -21.08 1.91 -9.57
C HIS A 82 -19.90 1.02 -9.20
N LEU A 83 -20.03 0.28 -8.10
CA LEU A 83 -19.00 -0.64 -7.64
C LEU A 83 -19.19 -2.02 -8.26
N VAL A 84 -18.09 -2.55 -8.80
CA VAL A 84 -18.07 -3.88 -9.45
C VAL A 84 -17.04 -4.76 -8.76
N SER A 85 -17.49 -5.90 -8.26
CA SER A 85 -16.62 -6.94 -7.72
C SER A 85 -16.10 -7.79 -8.88
N ASP A 86 -14.98 -7.38 -9.44
CA ASP A 86 -14.24 -8.08 -10.49
C ASP A 86 -12.76 -7.74 -10.36
N HIS A 87 -11.90 -8.53 -11.00
CA HIS A 87 -10.47 -8.26 -11.07
C HIS A 87 -10.07 -8.05 -12.53
N VAL A 88 -9.38 -6.94 -12.82
CA VAL A 88 -8.92 -6.63 -14.16
C VAL A 88 -7.67 -7.47 -14.47
N SER A 89 -7.78 -8.36 -15.44
CA SER A 89 -6.69 -9.23 -15.89
C SER A 89 -5.96 -8.71 -17.14
N LYS A 90 -6.58 -7.79 -17.90
CA LYS A 90 -5.97 -7.19 -19.08
C LYS A 90 -6.36 -5.72 -19.20
N ALA A 91 -5.39 -4.87 -19.55
CA ALA A 91 -5.59 -3.47 -19.87
C ALA A 91 -4.99 -3.15 -21.25
N GLU A 92 -5.74 -2.42 -22.07
CA GLU A 92 -5.36 -1.98 -23.41
C GLU A 92 -5.54 -0.46 -23.46
N LEU A 93 -4.41 0.25 -23.30
CA LEU A 93 -4.38 1.71 -23.15
C LEU A 93 -3.94 2.44 -24.44
N GLY A 94 -3.55 1.68 -25.46
CA GLY A 94 -3.10 2.23 -26.74
C GLY A 94 -4.21 2.75 -27.66
N GLN A 95 -5.48 2.61 -27.27
CA GLN A 95 -6.64 3.01 -28.06
C GLN A 95 -7.71 3.68 -27.16
N ARG A 96 -8.64 4.40 -27.82
CA ARG A 96 -9.80 5.00 -27.13
C ARG A 96 -11.11 4.47 -27.69
N PRO A 97 -12.13 4.24 -26.85
CA PRO A 97 -12.06 4.27 -25.39
C PRO A 97 -11.06 3.24 -24.85
N PHE A 98 -10.45 3.48 -23.70
CA PHE A 98 -9.60 2.51 -23.02
C PHE A 98 -10.37 1.24 -22.75
N ARG A 99 -9.72 0.06 -22.89
CA ARG A 99 -10.38 -1.23 -22.76
C ARG A 99 -9.73 -2.02 -21.62
N LEU A 100 -10.57 -2.54 -20.72
CA LEU A 100 -10.18 -3.42 -19.64
C LEU A 100 -10.97 -4.72 -19.75
N THR A 101 -10.33 -5.86 -19.42
CA THR A 101 -11.01 -7.16 -19.38
C THR A 101 -10.91 -7.68 -17.95
N GLY A 102 -12.04 -8.03 -17.36
CA GLY A 102 -12.10 -8.67 -16.05
C GLY A 102 -11.93 -10.18 -16.10
N ASP A 103 -11.59 -10.78 -14.97
CA ASP A 103 -11.51 -12.24 -14.82
C ASP A 103 -12.87 -12.92 -15.04
N SER A 104 -13.96 -12.19 -14.81
CA SER A 104 -15.33 -12.63 -15.18
C SER A 104 -15.55 -12.77 -16.69
N GLY A 105 -14.58 -12.37 -17.52
CA GLY A 105 -14.70 -12.25 -18.96
C GLY A 105 -15.43 -10.99 -19.43
N ARG A 106 -15.94 -10.16 -18.51
CA ARG A 106 -16.59 -8.91 -18.84
C ARG A 106 -15.60 -7.89 -19.37
N VAL A 107 -16.01 -7.18 -20.40
CA VAL A 107 -15.24 -6.07 -20.95
C VAL A 107 -15.78 -4.75 -20.42
N TYR A 108 -14.87 -3.88 -20.01
CA TYR A 108 -15.15 -2.52 -19.56
C TYR A 108 -14.45 -1.54 -20.50
N THR A 109 -15.10 -0.41 -20.78
CA THR A 109 -14.47 0.66 -21.58
C THR A 109 -14.62 2.00 -20.89
N ALA A 110 -13.61 2.86 -21.02
CA ALA A 110 -13.59 4.16 -20.37
C ALA A 110 -13.01 5.25 -21.26
N ASP A 111 -13.52 6.48 -21.10
CA ASP A 111 -12.92 7.66 -21.72
C ASP A 111 -11.69 8.11 -20.92
N ALA A 112 -11.74 8.03 -19.57
CA ALA A 112 -10.63 8.28 -18.68
C ALA A 112 -10.45 7.12 -17.68
N LEU A 113 -9.22 6.89 -17.21
CA LEU A 113 -8.86 5.79 -16.30
C LEU A 113 -8.10 6.35 -15.09
N ILE A 114 -8.50 5.92 -13.89
CA ILE A 114 -7.76 6.16 -12.66
C ILE A 114 -7.24 4.83 -12.13
N ILE A 115 -5.92 4.69 -12.05
CA ILE A 115 -5.24 3.51 -11.55
C ILE A 115 -4.94 3.72 -10.07
N ALA A 116 -5.58 2.95 -9.20
CA ALA A 116 -5.49 3.00 -7.75
C ALA A 116 -5.22 1.61 -7.14
N THR A 117 -4.42 0.80 -7.85
CA THR A 117 -4.15 -0.60 -7.52
C THR A 117 -3.26 -0.78 -6.30
N GLY A 118 -2.65 0.30 -5.79
CA GLY A 118 -1.87 0.31 -4.57
C GLY A 118 -0.52 -0.40 -4.66
N ALA A 119 0.03 -0.71 -3.48
CA ALA A 119 1.25 -1.49 -3.31
C ALA A 119 1.05 -2.51 -2.19
N LYS A 120 1.71 -3.64 -2.27
CA LYS A 120 1.70 -4.69 -1.23
C LYS A 120 3.02 -4.67 -0.46
N ALA A 121 2.95 -4.69 0.87
CA ALA A 121 4.12 -4.92 1.69
C ALA A 121 4.73 -6.28 1.33
N GLN A 122 6.05 -6.32 1.26
CA GLN A 122 6.77 -7.57 1.11
C GLN A 122 6.94 -8.22 2.47
N TRP A 123 6.69 -9.50 2.52
CA TRP A 123 6.76 -10.32 3.72
C TRP A 123 7.87 -11.36 3.58
N LEU A 124 8.34 -11.93 4.69
CA LEU A 124 9.35 -12.99 4.70
C LEU A 124 8.79 -14.29 4.11
N GLY A 125 7.47 -14.49 4.23
CA GLY A 125 6.79 -15.70 3.79
C GLY A 125 6.92 -16.86 4.79
N ASP A 126 7.26 -16.56 6.04
CA ASP A 126 7.38 -17.53 7.11
C ASP A 126 6.05 -17.76 7.83
N LYS A 127 5.80 -19.00 8.30
CA LYS A 127 4.54 -19.35 8.98
C LYS A 127 4.37 -18.63 10.32
N SER A 128 5.47 -18.35 11.02
CA SER A 128 5.43 -17.64 12.29
C SER A 128 5.09 -16.15 12.07
N GLU A 129 5.58 -15.55 10.99
CA GLU A 129 5.20 -14.20 10.56
C GLU A 129 3.68 -14.13 10.33
N GLU A 130 3.13 -15.05 9.53
CA GLU A 130 1.69 -15.08 9.23
C GLU A 130 0.84 -15.25 10.49
N LYS A 131 1.31 -16.07 11.44
CA LYS A 131 0.64 -16.32 12.72
C LYS A 131 0.48 -15.06 13.57
N PHE A 132 1.47 -14.16 13.55
CA PHE A 132 1.52 -12.99 14.42
C PHE A 132 1.21 -11.66 13.68
N LYS A 133 0.83 -11.67 12.41
CA LYS A 133 0.36 -10.46 11.71
C LYS A 133 -0.82 -9.82 12.45
N GLY A 134 -0.71 -8.52 12.74
CA GLY A 134 -1.69 -7.78 13.54
C GLY A 134 -1.67 -8.10 15.06
N TYR A 135 -0.81 -9.02 15.49
CA TYR A 135 -0.63 -9.42 16.90
C TYR A 135 0.82 -9.20 17.36
N GLY A 136 1.47 -8.17 16.82
CA GLY A 136 2.85 -7.84 17.13
C GLY A 136 3.77 -7.89 15.91
N VAL A 137 3.31 -8.40 14.76
CA VAL A 137 4.02 -8.31 13.48
C VAL A 137 3.34 -7.30 12.59
N SER A 138 4.10 -6.30 12.12
CA SER A 138 3.65 -5.21 11.25
C SER A 138 4.62 -4.99 10.08
N ALA A 139 4.18 -4.27 9.06
CA ALA A 139 5.01 -3.79 7.94
C ALA A 139 4.99 -2.26 7.83
N CYS A 140 4.55 -1.54 8.88
CA CYS A 140 4.42 -0.09 8.86
C CYS A 140 4.68 0.49 10.26
N ALA A 141 5.87 1.03 10.50
CA ALA A 141 6.21 1.62 11.79
C ALA A 141 5.41 2.89 12.09
N THR A 142 5.08 3.69 11.07
CA THR A 142 4.27 4.92 11.25
C THR A 142 2.80 4.61 11.53
N CYS A 143 2.32 3.41 11.18
CA CYS A 143 0.97 2.96 11.49
C CYS A 143 0.88 2.42 12.92
N ASP A 144 1.75 1.47 13.25
CA ASP A 144 1.61 0.62 14.44
C ASP A 144 2.63 0.94 15.55
N GLY A 145 3.65 1.76 15.27
CA GLY A 145 4.74 2.02 16.22
C GLY A 145 4.28 2.60 17.54
N PHE A 146 3.18 3.34 17.57
CA PHE A 146 2.61 3.91 18.80
C PHE A 146 2.25 2.84 19.85
N PHE A 147 1.76 1.67 19.43
CA PHE A 147 1.40 0.56 20.32
C PHE A 147 2.61 -0.09 21.03
N PHE A 148 3.82 0.25 20.56
CA PHE A 148 5.09 -0.25 21.08
C PHE A 148 5.87 0.80 21.89
N ARG A 149 5.19 1.86 22.36
CA ARG A 149 5.81 2.88 23.20
C ARG A 149 6.42 2.26 24.47
N GLY A 150 7.73 2.51 24.67
CA GLY A 150 8.50 2.00 25.79
C GLY A 150 8.80 0.49 25.75
N LYS A 151 8.40 -0.21 24.69
CA LYS A 151 8.63 -1.65 24.47
C LYS A 151 9.90 -1.90 23.67
N LYS A 152 10.31 -3.17 23.56
CA LYS A 152 11.42 -3.60 22.71
C LYS A 152 10.86 -4.07 21.37
N VAL A 153 11.46 -3.65 20.27
CA VAL A 153 11.00 -4.05 18.94
C VAL A 153 12.17 -4.49 18.05
N ALA A 154 11.86 -5.35 17.09
CA ALA A 154 12.79 -5.69 16.01
C ALA A 154 12.31 -5.07 14.70
N VAL A 155 13.25 -4.64 13.85
CA VAL A 155 13.02 -4.22 12.47
C VAL A 155 13.81 -5.13 11.55
N VAL A 156 13.17 -5.68 10.53
CA VAL A 156 13.82 -6.59 9.59
C VAL A 156 14.00 -5.89 8.25
N GLY A 157 15.26 -5.71 7.84
CA GLY A 157 15.56 -5.06 6.57
C GLY A 157 16.95 -4.44 6.54
N GLY A 158 17.21 -3.54 5.58
CA GLY A 158 18.53 -2.87 5.46
C GLY A 158 18.61 -1.88 4.29
N GLY A 159 17.49 -1.53 3.69
CA GLY A 159 17.33 -0.41 2.77
C GLY A 159 16.85 0.86 3.48
N ASN A 160 16.56 1.93 2.73
CA ASN A 160 16.07 3.19 3.28
C ASN A 160 14.86 2.99 4.20
N SER A 161 13.83 2.27 3.76
CA SER A 161 12.63 2.03 4.56
C SER A 161 12.92 1.40 5.91
N ALA A 162 13.80 0.38 5.97
CA ALA A 162 14.14 -0.27 7.24
C ALA A 162 14.88 0.67 8.20
N VAL A 163 15.78 1.49 7.68
CA VAL A 163 16.53 2.46 8.48
C VAL A 163 15.63 3.61 8.95
N GLU A 164 14.75 4.10 8.08
CA GLU A 164 13.75 5.13 8.42
C GLU A 164 12.78 4.63 9.49
N GLU A 165 12.27 3.41 9.36
CA GLU A 165 11.39 2.79 10.35
C GLU A 165 12.11 2.55 11.69
N ALA A 166 13.36 2.08 11.67
CA ALA A 166 14.17 1.91 12.88
C ALA A 166 14.46 3.26 13.57
N LEU A 167 14.74 4.31 12.80
CA LEU A 167 14.90 5.67 13.30
C LEU A 167 13.60 6.19 13.93
N TYR A 168 12.46 6.01 13.26
CA TYR A 168 11.15 6.39 13.78
C TYR A 168 10.85 5.66 15.10
N LEU A 169 10.99 4.34 15.12
CA LEU A 169 10.77 3.51 16.31
C LEU A 169 11.73 3.84 17.45
N SER A 170 12.96 4.28 17.15
CA SER A 170 13.94 4.68 18.19
C SER A 170 13.49 5.86 19.05
N HIS A 171 12.52 6.66 18.59
CA HIS A 171 11.92 7.75 19.38
C HIS A 171 10.78 7.28 20.28
N ILE A 172 10.23 6.09 20.03
CA ILE A 172 9.01 5.57 20.65
C ILE A 172 9.34 4.38 21.55
N ALA A 173 10.06 3.42 21.02
CA ALA A 173 10.43 2.18 21.69
C ALA A 173 11.61 2.38 22.67
N SER A 174 11.68 1.55 23.68
CA SER A 174 12.83 1.53 24.62
C SER A 174 14.09 0.98 23.96
N HIS A 175 13.95 0.04 23.04
CA HIS A 175 15.05 -0.57 22.30
C HIS A 175 14.60 -1.05 20.93
N VAL A 176 15.42 -0.86 19.91
CA VAL A 176 15.19 -1.32 18.54
C VAL A 176 16.33 -2.21 18.10
N THR A 177 16.03 -3.43 17.67
CA THR A 177 17.00 -4.34 17.07
C THR A 177 16.77 -4.39 15.56
N LEU A 178 17.69 -3.82 14.76
CA LEU A 178 17.66 -3.94 13.31
C LEU A 178 18.32 -5.24 12.86
N ILE A 179 17.56 -6.17 12.31
CA ILE A 179 18.04 -7.46 11.82
C ILE A 179 18.35 -7.36 10.33
N HIS A 180 19.61 -7.50 9.95
CA HIS A 180 20.04 -7.40 8.57
C HIS A 180 20.88 -8.60 8.12
N ARG A 181 20.54 -9.14 6.93
CA ARG A 181 21.16 -10.37 6.37
C ARG A 181 22.59 -10.18 5.82
N ARG A 182 23.12 -8.96 5.83
CA ARG A 182 24.47 -8.61 5.34
C ARG A 182 25.22 -7.88 6.44
N ASP A 183 26.50 -7.59 6.17
CA ASP A 183 27.39 -6.82 7.04
C ASP A 183 27.39 -5.31 6.78
N SER A 184 26.55 -4.85 5.85
CA SER A 184 26.43 -3.43 5.49
C SER A 184 25.02 -3.09 5.01
N LEU A 185 24.54 -1.89 5.38
CA LEU A 185 23.23 -1.37 4.95
C LEU A 185 23.31 -0.86 3.50
N ARG A 186 22.17 -0.92 2.82
CA ARG A 186 22.00 -0.36 1.47
C ARG A 186 21.33 1.02 1.48
N SER A 187 20.99 1.51 2.66
CA SER A 187 20.40 2.84 2.83
C SER A 187 21.39 3.94 2.54
N GLU A 188 20.90 5.15 2.33
CA GLU A 188 21.70 6.35 2.17
C GLU A 188 22.62 6.59 3.37
N ARG A 189 23.84 7.12 3.13
CA ARG A 189 24.83 7.33 4.18
C ARG A 189 24.31 8.20 5.32
N ILE A 190 23.60 9.27 5.00
CA ILE A 190 23.05 10.17 6.02
C ILE A 190 22.06 9.46 6.96
N LEU A 191 21.28 8.51 6.45
CA LEU A 191 20.37 7.70 7.27
C LEU A 191 21.15 6.73 8.16
N GLN A 192 22.23 6.13 7.63
CA GLN A 192 23.11 5.25 8.40
C GLN A 192 23.78 6.00 9.56
N GLU A 193 24.32 7.19 9.31
CA GLU A 193 24.96 8.03 10.34
C GLU A 193 23.96 8.39 11.45
N ARG A 194 22.73 8.74 11.08
CA ARG A 194 21.66 9.00 12.06
C ARG A 194 21.30 7.77 12.88
N LEU A 195 21.25 6.59 12.23
CA LEU A 195 20.95 5.33 12.90
C LEU A 195 22.05 4.94 13.90
N PHE A 196 23.32 5.01 13.47
CA PHE A 196 24.46 4.66 14.32
C PHE A 196 24.63 5.62 15.51
N ALA A 197 24.10 6.85 15.41
CA ALA A 197 24.08 7.81 16.52
C ALA A 197 23.00 7.49 17.58
N ARG A 198 22.11 6.53 17.35
CA ARG A 198 21.05 6.16 18.30
C ARG A 198 21.59 5.17 19.33
N HIS A 199 21.57 5.54 20.61
CA HIS A 199 22.03 4.72 21.73
C HIS A 199 21.12 3.52 22.04
N ASN A 200 19.85 3.57 21.61
CA ASN A 200 18.86 2.51 21.82
C ASN A 200 18.61 1.67 20.57
N VAL A 201 19.48 1.76 19.55
CA VAL A 201 19.41 0.91 18.36
C VAL A 201 20.61 -0.03 18.33
N GLU A 202 20.35 -1.32 18.21
CA GLU A 202 21.35 -2.36 17.98
C GLU A 202 21.15 -2.96 16.59
N ILE A 203 22.24 -3.30 15.90
CA ILE A 203 22.16 -3.98 14.60
C ILE A 203 22.68 -5.40 14.72
N ARG A 204 21.86 -6.34 14.33
CA ARG A 204 22.22 -7.76 14.18
C ARG A 204 22.59 -8.01 12.72
N TRP A 205 23.89 -7.92 12.46
CA TRP A 205 24.46 -8.18 11.14
C TRP A 205 24.44 -9.65 10.78
N ASP A 206 24.53 -9.92 9.47
CA ASP A 206 24.61 -11.29 8.92
C ASP A 206 23.52 -12.22 9.45
N SER A 207 22.35 -11.68 9.77
CA SER A 207 21.27 -12.37 10.46
C SER A 207 19.96 -12.30 9.69
N VAL A 208 19.25 -13.41 9.68
CA VAL A 208 17.88 -13.53 9.14
C VAL A 208 16.94 -13.99 10.23
N VAL A 209 15.67 -13.68 10.11
CA VAL A 209 14.63 -14.24 10.97
C VAL A 209 14.51 -15.73 10.66
N ASP A 210 14.60 -16.55 11.69
CA ASP A 210 14.37 -17.99 11.64
C ASP A 210 12.94 -18.32 12.10
N GLU A 211 12.48 -17.67 13.17
CA GLU A 211 11.12 -17.83 13.70
C GLU A 211 10.72 -16.61 14.55
N ILE A 212 9.47 -16.19 14.46
CA ILE A 212 8.87 -15.24 15.40
C ILE A 212 8.14 -16.06 16.47
N THR A 213 8.44 -15.78 17.73
CA THR A 213 7.92 -16.53 18.88
C THR A 213 6.97 -15.67 19.70
N GLY A 214 6.03 -16.30 20.39
CA GLY A 214 5.07 -15.57 21.22
C GLY A 214 3.98 -16.46 21.81
N ALA A 215 3.12 -15.81 22.61
CA ALA A 215 1.97 -16.44 23.24
C ALA A 215 0.84 -16.70 22.23
N GLU A 216 0.00 -17.69 22.52
CA GLU A 216 -1.17 -18.01 21.70
C GLU A 216 -2.47 -17.45 22.27
N ASN A 217 -2.53 -17.28 23.57
CA ASN A 217 -3.75 -16.84 24.25
C ASN A 217 -3.43 -15.95 25.47
N PRO A 218 -3.57 -14.63 25.36
CA PRO A 218 -3.84 -13.86 24.13
C PRO A 218 -2.66 -13.95 23.15
N ARG A 219 -2.96 -13.88 21.85
CA ARG A 219 -1.92 -13.91 20.82
C ARG A 219 -1.08 -12.64 20.88
N SER A 220 0.24 -12.81 21.00
CA SER A 220 1.19 -11.69 21.07
C SER A 220 2.60 -12.15 20.77
N VAL A 221 3.42 -11.29 20.15
CA VAL A 221 4.86 -11.51 19.99
C VAL A 221 5.57 -11.38 21.34
N GLU A 222 6.53 -12.28 21.62
CA GLU A 222 7.41 -12.25 22.81
C GLU A 222 8.89 -12.28 22.41
N GLY A 223 9.19 -12.62 21.16
CA GLY A 223 10.57 -12.68 20.70
C GLY A 223 10.72 -13.01 19.22
N VAL A 224 11.94 -12.92 18.75
CA VAL A 224 12.36 -13.36 17.43
C VAL A 224 13.63 -14.21 17.53
N ARG A 225 13.59 -15.41 16.96
CA ARG A 225 14.78 -16.23 16.79
C ARG A 225 15.44 -15.84 15.46
N VAL A 226 16.74 -15.55 15.53
CA VAL A 226 17.54 -15.18 14.37
C VAL A 226 18.60 -16.23 14.10
N LYS A 227 18.92 -16.41 12.82
CA LYS A 227 20.00 -17.28 12.36
C LYS A 227 21.08 -16.44 11.70
N ASN A 228 22.32 -16.57 12.19
CA ASN A 228 23.47 -15.96 11.52
C ASN A 228 23.77 -16.72 10.22
N VAL A 229 23.80 -16.00 9.10
CA VAL A 229 23.94 -16.63 7.78
C VAL A 229 25.35 -17.12 7.47
N LYS A 230 26.37 -16.62 8.22
CA LYS A 230 27.77 -17.03 8.04
C LYS A 230 28.14 -18.23 8.91
N THR A 231 27.64 -18.25 10.14
CA THR A 231 28.01 -19.30 11.13
C THR A 231 26.94 -20.37 11.33
N GLY A 232 25.70 -20.07 10.93
CA GLY A 232 24.56 -20.92 11.22
C GLY A 232 24.06 -20.87 12.67
N ALA A 233 24.70 -20.07 13.53
CA ALA A 233 24.32 -19.94 14.93
C ALA A 233 22.92 -19.35 15.08
N LEU A 234 22.14 -19.89 15.99
CA LEU A 234 20.82 -19.40 16.38
C LEU A 234 20.93 -18.56 17.66
N ASP A 235 20.21 -17.44 17.70
CA ASP A 235 20.07 -16.59 18.87
C ASP A 235 18.62 -16.15 19.02
N SER A 236 18.16 -15.93 20.24
CA SER A 236 16.79 -15.49 20.53
C SER A 236 16.81 -14.11 21.14
N ILE A 237 16.09 -13.20 20.54
CA ILE A 237 16.00 -11.78 20.92
C ILE A 237 14.60 -11.52 21.49
N PRO A 238 14.47 -11.17 22.78
CA PRO A 238 13.17 -10.83 23.36
C PRO A 238 12.70 -9.48 22.83
N VAL A 239 11.53 -9.46 22.18
CA VAL A 239 10.89 -8.26 21.64
C VAL A 239 9.37 -8.38 21.75
N ASP A 240 8.70 -7.25 21.89
CA ASP A 240 7.24 -7.16 21.96
C ASP A 240 6.61 -7.01 20.57
N GLY A 241 7.42 -6.67 19.56
CA GLY A 241 6.94 -6.50 18.18
C GLY A 241 8.05 -6.64 17.14
N VAL A 242 7.64 -7.03 15.92
CA VAL A 242 8.54 -7.21 14.77
C VAL A 242 7.98 -6.43 13.57
N PHE A 243 8.79 -5.53 13.03
CA PHE A 243 8.46 -4.72 11.85
C PHE A 243 9.19 -5.26 10.62
N ILE A 244 8.44 -5.72 9.63
CA ILE A 244 8.99 -6.28 8.39
C ILE A 244 9.16 -5.15 7.38
N ALA A 245 10.36 -4.63 7.27
CA ALA A 245 10.70 -3.47 6.44
C ALA A 245 11.59 -3.86 5.24
N ILE A 246 11.23 -4.92 4.52
CA ILE A 246 11.98 -5.42 3.36
C ILE A 246 11.53 -4.81 2.03
N GLY A 247 10.60 -3.88 2.08
CA GLY A 247 10.10 -3.08 0.96
C GLY A 247 8.63 -3.33 0.64
N HIS A 248 8.15 -2.58 -0.35
CA HIS A 248 6.80 -2.70 -0.91
C HIS A 248 6.91 -3.01 -2.40
N LYS A 249 5.94 -3.70 -2.95
CA LYS A 249 5.82 -3.99 -4.37
C LYS A 249 4.57 -3.30 -4.90
N PRO A 250 4.70 -2.24 -5.74
CA PRO A 250 3.56 -1.60 -6.37
C PRO A 250 2.86 -2.58 -7.32
N GLN A 251 1.53 -2.50 -7.40
CA GLN A 251 0.73 -3.38 -8.25
C GLN A 251 0.61 -2.79 -9.65
N THR A 252 1.68 -2.86 -10.43
CA THR A 252 1.84 -2.23 -11.75
C THR A 252 1.91 -3.22 -12.91
N GLU A 253 1.95 -4.53 -12.63
CA GLU A 253 2.17 -5.57 -13.64
C GLU A 253 1.13 -5.52 -14.77
N LEU A 254 -0.13 -5.25 -14.44
CA LEU A 254 -1.22 -5.14 -15.41
C LEU A 254 -0.97 -4.09 -16.50
N PHE A 255 -0.20 -3.05 -16.17
CA PHE A 255 0.06 -1.89 -17.02
C PHE A 255 1.50 -1.88 -17.57
N ALA A 256 2.25 -2.96 -17.35
CA ALA A 256 3.65 -3.08 -17.78
C ALA A 256 3.80 -2.82 -19.28
N GLY A 257 4.81 -2.04 -19.65
CA GLY A 257 5.09 -1.68 -21.04
C GLY A 257 4.17 -0.60 -21.63
N GLN A 258 3.13 -0.17 -20.93
CA GLN A 258 2.20 0.89 -21.36
C GLN A 258 2.40 2.19 -20.56
N ILE A 259 2.49 2.08 -19.23
CA ILE A 259 2.71 3.22 -18.33
C ILE A 259 4.21 3.32 -17.99
N GLU A 260 4.74 4.55 -17.99
CA GLU A 260 6.10 4.79 -17.52
C GLU A 260 6.21 4.51 -16.02
N LEU A 261 7.25 3.75 -15.65
CA LEU A 261 7.55 3.42 -14.27
C LEU A 261 8.83 4.12 -13.81
N LYS A 262 8.88 4.44 -12.51
CA LYS A 262 10.12 4.81 -11.82
C LYS A 262 11.05 3.58 -11.73
N SER A 263 12.33 3.80 -11.44
CA SER A 263 13.33 2.72 -11.30
C SER A 263 12.99 1.66 -10.25
N ASN A 264 12.15 2.01 -9.28
CA ASN A 264 11.66 1.14 -8.21
C ASN A 264 10.31 0.47 -8.51
N GLY A 265 9.80 0.60 -9.75
CA GLY A 265 8.58 -0.05 -10.25
C GLY A 265 7.28 0.71 -9.99
N TYR A 266 7.29 1.83 -9.28
CA TYR A 266 6.12 2.69 -9.06
C TYR A 266 5.75 3.46 -10.33
N MET A 267 4.47 3.75 -10.52
CA MET A 267 4.03 4.57 -11.66
C MET A 267 4.60 5.98 -11.56
N LYS A 268 5.10 6.47 -12.68
CA LYS A 268 5.60 7.84 -12.80
C LYS A 268 4.44 8.75 -13.16
N THR A 269 4.26 9.78 -12.38
CA THR A 269 3.30 10.86 -12.64
C THR A 269 4.04 12.17 -12.94
N ALA A 270 3.35 13.10 -13.57
CA ALA A 270 3.86 14.47 -13.74
C ALA A 270 4.05 15.14 -12.36
N PRO A 271 4.99 16.11 -12.23
CA PRO A 271 5.14 16.86 -11.00
C PRO A 271 3.82 17.52 -10.57
N ASP A 272 3.53 17.44 -9.27
CA ASP A 272 2.33 18.02 -8.64
C ASP A 272 0.99 17.57 -9.27
N SER A 273 0.99 16.40 -9.91
CA SER A 273 -0.15 15.87 -10.65
C SER A 273 -0.22 14.35 -10.52
N THR A 274 -1.39 13.79 -10.84
CA THR A 274 -1.61 12.34 -10.94
C THR A 274 -1.57 11.84 -12.39
N ALA A 275 -1.37 12.73 -13.37
CA ALA A 275 -1.31 12.40 -14.79
C ALA A 275 -0.11 11.52 -15.11
N THR A 276 -0.34 10.45 -15.89
CA THR A 276 0.70 9.56 -16.40
C THR A 276 1.21 10.02 -17.75
N ASN A 277 2.08 9.22 -18.38
CA ASN A 277 2.52 9.44 -19.76
C ASN A 277 1.40 9.23 -20.81
N ILE A 278 0.24 8.69 -20.44
CA ILE A 278 -0.91 8.50 -21.32
C ILE A 278 -1.98 9.49 -20.94
N GLU A 279 -2.35 10.38 -21.86
CA GLU A 279 -3.43 11.36 -21.64
C GLU A 279 -4.74 10.67 -21.24
N GLY A 280 -5.43 11.19 -20.21
CA GLY A 280 -6.66 10.64 -19.68
C GLY A 280 -6.44 9.40 -18.79
N VAL A 281 -5.18 9.04 -18.50
CA VAL A 281 -4.83 8.01 -17.52
C VAL A 281 -4.10 8.64 -16.35
N PHE A 282 -4.62 8.43 -15.15
CA PHE A 282 -4.13 8.98 -13.88
C PHE A 282 -3.76 7.85 -12.93
N ALA A 283 -2.75 8.07 -12.07
CA ALA A 283 -2.32 7.10 -11.08
C ALA A 283 -2.39 7.73 -9.67
N ALA A 284 -3.04 7.07 -8.72
CA ALA A 284 -3.31 7.61 -7.39
C ALA A 284 -3.05 6.59 -6.29
N GLY A 285 -2.55 7.07 -5.15
CA GLY A 285 -2.22 6.26 -3.99
C GLY A 285 -0.90 5.51 -4.16
N ASP A 286 -0.74 4.44 -3.41
CA ASP A 286 0.54 3.72 -3.26
C ASP A 286 1.07 3.09 -4.54
N VAL A 287 0.32 3.04 -5.61
CA VAL A 287 0.82 2.62 -6.93
C VAL A 287 1.80 3.64 -7.52
N ALA A 288 1.71 4.91 -7.12
CA ALA A 288 2.56 6.03 -7.55
C ALA A 288 3.36 6.66 -6.40
N ASP A 289 2.82 6.60 -5.15
CA ASP A 289 3.47 7.12 -3.94
C ASP A 289 4.45 6.09 -3.36
N ASP A 290 5.72 6.25 -3.68
CA ASP A 290 6.81 5.45 -3.15
C ASP A 290 7.43 5.99 -1.85
N LYS A 291 6.91 7.11 -1.32
CA LYS A 291 7.44 7.82 -0.15
C LYS A 291 6.59 7.65 1.10
N TYR A 292 5.35 8.09 1.05
CA TYR A 292 4.50 8.20 2.25
C TYR A 292 3.69 6.94 2.53
N ARG A 293 2.99 6.43 1.53
CA ARG A 293 2.15 5.21 1.63
C ARG A 293 1.22 5.24 2.85
N GLN A 294 0.50 6.35 2.98
CA GLN A 294 -0.47 6.56 4.04
C GLN A 294 -1.90 6.61 3.48
N ALA A 295 -2.87 6.15 4.26
CA ALA A 295 -4.27 6.15 3.85
C ALA A 295 -4.77 7.56 3.47
N VAL A 296 -4.38 8.58 4.24
CA VAL A 296 -4.77 9.97 4.01
C VAL A 296 -4.10 10.55 2.76
N THR A 297 -2.83 10.26 2.49
CA THR A 297 -2.17 10.70 1.25
C THR A 297 -2.76 9.98 0.04
N ALA A 298 -3.06 8.69 0.16
CA ALA A 298 -3.73 7.93 -0.87
C ALA A 298 -5.11 8.51 -1.19
N ALA A 299 -5.92 8.85 -0.18
CA ALA A 299 -7.21 9.51 -0.36
C ALA A 299 -7.04 10.88 -1.06
N GLY A 300 -6.04 11.68 -0.63
CA GLY A 300 -5.71 12.97 -1.27
C GLY A 300 -5.36 12.82 -2.76
N LEU A 301 -4.51 11.85 -3.10
CA LEU A 301 -4.18 11.55 -4.50
C LEU A 301 -5.38 11.05 -5.29
N GLY A 302 -6.29 10.28 -4.68
CA GLY A 302 -7.56 9.89 -5.29
C GLY A 302 -8.46 11.08 -5.63
N CYS A 303 -8.54 12.04 -4.72
CA CYS A 303 -9.23 13.31 -4.96
C CYS A 303 -8.62 14.07 -6.16
N MET A 304 -7.29 14.23 -6.16
CA MET A 304 -6.56 14.91 -7.24
C MET A 304 -6.84 14.24 -8.60
N ALA A 305 -6.71 12.91 -8.67
CA ALA A 305 -6.93 12.16 -9.91
C ALA A 305 -8.34 12.32 -10.46
N ALA A 306 -9.35 12.33 -9.60
CA ALA A 306 -10.73 12.54 -10.04
C ALA A 306 -10.97 13.95 -10.59
N LEU A 307 -10.42 14.99 -9.93
CA LEU A 307 -10.52 16.37 -10.37
C LEU A 307 -9.75 16.61 -11.69
N GLU A 308 -8.59 15.98 -11.84
CA GLU A 308 -7.82 16.04 -13.10
C GLU A 308 -8.53 15.29 -14.23
N ALA A 309 -9.12 14.13 -13.97
CA ALA A 309 -9.92 13.40 -14.94
C ALA A 309 -11.17 14.21 -15.39
N GLU A 310 -11.85 14.88 -14.45
CA GLU A 310 -12.98 15.76 -14.77
C GLU A 310 -12.57 16.89 -15.71
N ARG A 311 -11.49 17.62 -15.37
CA ARG A 311 -10.97 18.74 -16.18
C ARG A 311 -10.55 18.26 -17.57
N TRP A 312 -9.85 17.15 -17.65
CA TRP A 312 -9.42 16.56 -18.90
C TRP A 312 -10.62 16.19 -19.79
N LEU A 313 -11.64 15.50 -19.23
CA LEU A 313 -12.87 15.15 -19.96
C LEU A 313 -13.67 16.37 -20.41
N ALA A 314 -13.68 17.44 -19.61
CA ALA A 314 -14.33 18.70 -20.01
C ALA A 314 -13.63 19.36 -21.22
N GLY A 315 -12.30 19.29 -21.26
CA GLY A 315 -11.50 19.79 -22.39
C GLY A 315 -11.73 19.02 -23.69
N GLN A 316 -12.03 17.70 -23.62
CA GLN A 316 -12.33 16.88 -24.81
C GLN A 316 -13.66 17.23 -25.49
N LYS A 317 -14.61 17.88 -24.79
CA LYS A 317 -15.90 18.25 -25.33
C LYS A 317 -15.90 19.58 -26.13
N GLY A 318 -14.79 20.29 -26.09
CA GLY A 318 -14.61 21.59 -26.76
C GLY A 318 -13.71 21.53 -28.00
N ALA A 319 -13.30 20.33 -28.42
CA ALA A 319 -12.47 20.12 -29.62
C ALA A 319 -13.31 19.59 -30.79
#